data_4d6056d79f9b08777fa357da4be355a0
#
_entry.id   4d6056d79f9b08777fa357da4be355a0
#
_cell.length_a   1.000
_cell.length_b   1.000
_cell.length_c   1.000
_cell.angle_alpha   90.00
_cell.angle_beta   90.00
_cell.angle_gamma   90.00
#
_symmetry.space_group_name_H-M   'P 1'
#
loop_
_entity.id
_entity.type
_entity.pdbx_description
1 polymer ?
#
loop_
_entity_poly.entity_id
_entity_poly.type
_entity_poly.pdbx_seq_one_letter_code
_entity_poly.pdbx_strand_id
1 'polypeptide(L)'
;LKLPSFPIGQIYGLSFNDDNNRIAMTLNSSRSPGDVYVLNIKNKKLTQWTKSEVGGLDTDNFVSPELVRIKSYDDLEISGFLYLPRDKKGPHPVIISIHGGPESQFRPGFSSRFQYWINELGCAVLATNVRGSAGFGKTFVKLDNGFNREKSVKDIGAFLDMIDKDNRLDSNRIGVYGGSYGGYMVLASMTH
;
A
#
# COMPACT_ATOMS: atom_id res chain seq x y z
N LEU A 1 18.93 -5.20 -19.81
CA LEU A 1 18.01 -4.38 -20.62
C LEU A 1 17.62 -3.14 -19.81
N LYS A 2 17.90 -1.93 -20.33
CA LYS A 2 17.44 -0.69 -19.66
C LYS A 2 15.98 -0.44 -20.06
N LEU A 3 15.06 -0.52 -19.11
CA LEU A 3 13.65 -0.23 -19.30
C LEU A 3 13.36 1.29 -19.15
N PRO A 4 12.26 1.80 -19.69
CA PRO A 4 11.79 3.15 -19.37
C PRO A 4 11.37 3.24 -17.90
N SER A 5 11.25 4.46 -17.39
CA SER A 5 10.65 4.70 -16.08
C SER A 5 9.15 4.39 -16.12
N PHE A 6 8.67 3.69 -15.08
CA PHE A 6 7.25 3.42 -14.85
C PHE A 6 6.78 4.19 -13.61
N PRO A 7 5.51 4.60 -13.55
CA PRO A 7 4.91 5.03 -12.28
C PRO A 7 5.03 3.94 -11.21
N ILE A 8 5.19 4.34 -9.96
CA ILE A 8 5.16 3.40 -8.84
C ILE A 8 3.77 2.78 -8.76
N GLY A 9 3.70 1.46 -8.87
CA GLY A 9 2.41 0.76 -8.94
C GLY A 9 2.57 -0.73 -9.19
N GLN A 10 1.50 -1.32 -9.69
CA GLN A 10 1.39 -2.75 -10.01
C GLN A 10 1.21 -2.91 -11.52
N ILE A 11 1.96 -3.83 -12.10
CA ILE A 11 1.83 -4.20 -13.52
C ILE A 11 1.24 -5.60 -13.61
N TYR A 12 0.21 -5.78 -14.44
CA TYR A 12 -0.41 -7.07 -14.73
C TYR A 12 -0.97 -7.10 -16.15
N GLY A 13 -1.44 -8.27 -16.58
CA GLY A 13 -2.03 -8.44 -17.91
C GLY A 13 -1.01 -8.26 -19.03
N LEU A 14 0.22 -8.78 -18.88
CA LEU A 14 1.25 -8.68 -19.89
C LEU A 14 0.87 -9.50 -21.13
N SER A 15 0.84 -8.86 -22.29
CA SER A 15 0.55 -9.50 -23.56
C SER A 15 1.46 -8.94 -24.66
N PHE A 16 2.08 -9.84 -25.43
CA PHE A 16 2.84 -9.48 -26.62
C PHE A 16 1.91 -9.40 -27.83
N ASN A 17 2.22 -8.52 -28.77
CA ASN A 17 1.65 -8.59 -30.11
C ASN A 17 2.31 -9.72 -30.93
N ASP A 18 1.71 -10.06 -32.07
CA ASP A 18 2.16 -11.21 -32.93
C ASP A 18 3.64 -11.09 -33.35
N ASP A 19 4.12 -9.90 -33.62
CA ASP A 19 5.51 -9.63 -33.99
C ASP A 19 6.50 -9.59 -32.82
N ASN A 20 6.05 -9.75 -31.58
CA ASN A 20 6.85 -9.67 -30.35
C ASN A 20 7.66 -8.37 -30.19
N ASN A 21 7.19 -7.26 -30.78
CA ASN A 21 7.87 -5.97 -30.72
C ASN A 21 7.18 -4.96 -29.82
N ARG A 22 6.00 -5.31 -29.27
CA ARG A 22 5.23 -4.51 -28.31
C ARG A 22 4.72 -5.36 -27.18
N ILE A 23 4.64 -4.78 -25.97
CA ILE A 23 4.03 -5.41 -24.80
C ILE A 23 2.92 -4.50 -24.33
N ALA A 24 1.69 -4.99 -24.34
CA ALA A 24 0.58 -4.35 -23.64
C ALA A 24 0.58 -4.77 -22.16
N MET A 25 0.20 -3.88 -21.27
CA MET A 25 0.10 -4.12 -19.84
C MET A 25 -0.94 -3.21 -19.20
N THR A 26 -1.54 -3.67 -18.11
CA THR A 26 -2.30 -2.79 -17.24
C THR A 26 -1.39 -2.31 -16.11
N LEU A 27 -1.34 -1.00 -15.91
CA LEU A 27 -0.60 -0.36 -14.82
C LEU A 27 -1.59 0.31 -13.88
N ASN A 28 -1.62 -0.17 -12.64
CA ASN A 28 -2.37 0.41 -11.53
C ASN A 28 -1.37 1.08 -10.59
N SER A 29 -1.58 2.33 -10.27
CA SER A 29 -0.74 3.08 -9.33
C SER A 29 -1.61 3.69 -8.24
N SER A 30 -1.00 4.25 -7.22
CA SER A 30 -1.76 5.00 -6.20
C SER A 30 -2.55 6.18 -6.76
N ARG A 31 -2.22 6.65 -7.97
CA ARG A 31 -2.83 7.81 -8.64
C ARG A 31 -3.72 7.44 -9.82
N SER A 32 -3.75 6.18 -10.25
CA SER A 32 -4.57 5.71 -11.38
C SER A 32 -5.16 4.33 -11.08
N PRO A 33 -6.48 4.14 -11.22
CA PRO A 33 -7.15 2.86 -10.91
C PRO A 33 -6.77 1.70 -11.83
N GLY A 34 -6.05 1.97 -12.92
CA GLY A 34 -5.53 0.97 -13.83
C GLY A 34 -5.78 1.35 -15.27
N ASP A 35 -4.71 1.65 -15.98
CA ASP A 35 -4.74 2.03 -17.39
C ASP A 35 -3.91 1.08 -18.24
N VAL A 36 -4.30 0.94 -19.50
CA VAL A 36 -3.55 0.17 -20.48
C VAL A 36 -2.40 1.01 -21.02
N TYR A 37 -1.22 0.43 -20.94
CA TYR A 37 0.01 0.95 -21.51
C TYR A 37 0.58 -0.01 -22.53
N VAL A 38 1.22 0.53 -23.55
CA VAL A 38 1.94 -0.26 -24.56
C VAL A 38 3.39 0.19 -24.59
N LEU A 39 4.29 -0.74 -24.33
CA LEU A 39 5.74 -0.56 -24.46
C LEU A 39 6.21 -1.05 -25.83
N ASN A 40 6.80 -0.18 -26.63
CA ASN A 40 7.55 -0.59 -27.80
C ASN A 40 8.96 -1.03 -27.38
N ILE A 41 9.31 -2.30 -27.67
CA ILE A 41 10.54 -2.91 -27.17
C ILE A 41 11.79 -2.31 -27.83
N LYS A 42 11.70 -1.97 -29.11
CA LYS A 42 12.83 -1.48 -29.89
C LYS A 42 13.28 -0.08 -29.46
N ASN A 43 12.34 0.85 -29.41
CA ASN A 43 12.63 2.26 -29.07
C ASN A 43 12.37 2.60 -27.61
N LYS A 44 11.87 1.63 -26.80
CA LYS A 44 11.55 1.75 -25.38
C LYS A 44 10.51 2.83 -25.05
N LYS A 45 9.70 3.22 -26.02
CA LYS A 45 8.62 4.18 -25.82
C LYS A 45 7.45 3.52 -25.13
N LEU A 46 7.09 4.03 -23.95
CA LEU A 46 5.87 3.69 -23.23
C LEU A 46 4.77 4.67 -23.62
N THR A 47 3.62 4.14 -24.02
CA THR A 47 2.46 4.95 -24.44
C THR A 47 1.25 4.52 -23.62
N GLN A 48 0.58 5.46 -22.98
CA GLN A 48 -0.70 5.23 -22.30
C GLN A 48 -1.82 5.24 -23.36
N TRP A 49 -2.67 4.23 -23.35
CA TRP A 49 -3.76 4.04 -24.31
C TRP A 49 -5.13 4.36 -23.72
N THR A 50 -5.30 4.15 -22.43
CA THR A 50 -6.57 4.44 -21.75
C THR A 50 -6.36 5.46 -20.64
N LYS A 51 -7.43 6.18 -20.31
CA LYS A 51 -7.51 7.04 -19.12
C LYS A 51 -8.76 6.65 -18.36
N SER A 52 -8.56 5.99 -17.23
CA SER A 52 -9.65 5.53 -16.36
C SER A 52 -10.40 6.71 -15.76
N GLU A 53 -11.72 6.58 -15.72
CA GLU A 53 -12.60 7.55 -15.09
C GLU A 53 -12.40 7.54 -13.56
N VAL A 54 -12.32 8.71 -12.97
CA VAL A 54 -12.14 8.93 -11.53
C VAL A 54 -13.22 9.85 -10.94
N GLY A 55 -14.39 9.91 -11.58
CA GLY A 55 -15.52 10.72 -11.10
C GLY A 55 -15.28 12.24 -11.22
N GLY A 56 -14.48 12.69 -12.19
CA GLY A 56 -14.16 14.10 -12.38
C GLY A 56 -13.16 14.66 -11.37
N LEU A 57 -12.57 13.81 -10.51
CA LEU A 57 -11.53 14.24 -9.58
C LEU A 57 -10.21 14.51 -10.31
N ASP A 58 -9.46 15.49 -9.81
CA ASP A 58 -8.11 15.77 -10.29
C ASP A 58 -7.12 14.76 -9.73
N THR A 59 -6.60 13.89 -10.62
CA THR A 59 -5.64 12.85 -10.26
C THR A 59 -4.28 13.42 -9.80
N ASP A 60 -4.00 14.69 -10.07
CA ASP A 60 -2.77 15.33 -9.60
C ASP A 60 -2.80 15.58 -8.09
N ASN A 61 -3.98 15.61 -7.49
CA ASN A 61 -4.18 15.68 -6.04
C ASN A 61 -4.03 14.31 -5.36
N PHE A 62 -4.01 13.22 -6.11
CA PHE A 62 -3.85 11.89 -5.53
C PHE A 62 -2.43 11.66 -5.01
N VAL A 63 -2.37 11.03 -3.84
CA VAL A 63 -1.12 10.85 -3.08
C VAL A 63 -0.49 9.49 -3.37
N SER A 64 0.81 9.49 -3.59
CA SER A 64 1.62 8.27 -3.64
C SER A 64 2.22 7.98 -2.26
N PRO A 65 2.34 6.70 -1.87
CA PRO A 65 2.87 6.35 -0.56
C PRO A 65 4.40 6.40 -0.51
N GLU A 66 4.92 6.55 0.70
CA GLU A 66 6.26 6.21 1.09
C GLU A 66 6.31 4.74 1.55
N LEU A 67 7.32 3.98 1.12
CA LEU A 67 7.58 2.65 1.70
C LEU A 67 8.31 2.83 3.02
N VAL A 68 7.67 2.43 4.13
CA VAL A 68 8.29 2.42 5.45
C VAL A 68 8.72 1.01 5.82
N ARG A 69 9.88 0.88 6.46
CA ARG A 69 10.41 -0.37 7.03
C ARG A 69 10.79 -0.11 8.46
N ILE A 70 10.35 -0.96 9.34
CA ILE A 70 10.62 -0.85 10.77
C ILE A 70 10.98 -2.21 11.34
N LYS A 71 11.64 -2.20 12.50
CA LYS A 71 11.83 -3.40 13.30
C LYS A 71 10.66 -3.58 14.25
N SER A 72 10.10 -4.78 14.28
CA SER A 72 9.11 -5.18 15.26
C SER A 72 9.75 -5.45 16.63
N TYR A 73 8.94 -5.82 17.62
CA TYR A 73 9.35 -6.08 19.01
C TYR A 73 10.44 -7.16 19.17
N ASP A 74 10.65 -7.99 18.16
CA ASP A 74 11.62 -9.10 18.13
C ASP A 74 12.65 -8.94 17.00
N ASP A 75 12.94 -7.69 16.62
CA ASP A 75 13.87 -7.31 15.55
C ASP A 75 13.52 -7.78 14.14
N LEU A 76 12.35 -8.41 13.94
CA LEU A 76 11.86 -8.76 12.62
C LEU A 76 11.59 -7.48 11.81
N GLU A 77 12.16 -7.38 10.60
CA GLU A 77 11.79 -6.30 9.69
C GLU A 77 10.38 -6.52 9.14
N ILE A 78 9.51 -5.53 9.34
CA ILE A 78 8.18 -5.44 8.77
C ILE A 78 8.05 -4.15 7.96
N SER A 79 7.05 -4.07 7.10
CA SER A 79 6.91 -2.92 6.21
C SER A 79 5.47 -2.43 6.10
N GLY A 80 5.32 -1.21 5.58
CA GLY A 80 4.03 -0.62 5.27
C GLY A 80 4.17 0.48 4.22
N PHE A 81 3.03 0.95 3.74
CA PHE A 81 2.95 2.09 2.85
C PHE A 81 2.29 3.25 3.60
N LEU A 82 3.05 4.33 3.82
CA LEU A 82 2.57 5.53 4.48
C LEU A 82 2.15 6.57 3.44
N TYR A 83 0.89 6.96 3.46
CA TYR A 83 0.33 8.03 2.65
C TYR A 83 0.12 9.26 3.53
N LEU A 84 0.63 10.41 3.10
CA LEU A 84 0.53 11.68 3.84
C LEU A 84 -0.26 12.72 3.05
N PRO A 85 -1.18 13.46 3.67
CA PRO A 85 -1.82 14.60 3.03
C PRO A 85 -0.79 15.63 2.56
N ARG A 86 -0.94 16.15 1.33
CA ARG A 86 0.01 17.13 0.76
C ARG A 86 -0.27 18.56 1.22
N ASP A 87 -1.55 18.95 1.14
CA ASP A 87 -1.96 20.36 1.24
C ASP A 87 -2.54 20.72 2.60
N LYS A 88 -2.40 19.81 3.58
CA LYS A 88 -2.87 20.01 4.94
C LYS A 88 -1.69 20.03 5.91
N LYS A 89 -1.71 20.98 6.83
CA LYS A 89 -0.66 21.09 7.85
C LYS A 89 -0.85 20.02 8.92
N GLY A 90 0.22 19.26 9.20
CA GLY A 90 0.23 18.25 10.26
C GLY A 90 0.38 18.83 11.68
N PRO A 91 0.46 17.96 12.70
CA PRO A 91 0.45 16.51 12.61
C PRO A 91 -0.93 15.94 12.21
N HIS A 92 -0.92 14.85 11.41
CA HIS A 92 -2.12 14.27 10.84
C HIS A 92 -2.66 13.13 11.70
N PRO A 93 -4.00 13.01 11.89
CA PRO A 93 -4.60 11.78 12.40
C PRO A 93 -4.22 10.60 11.50
N VAL A 94 -4.07 9.41 12.08
CA VAL A 94 -3.59 8.22 11.35
C VAL A 94 -4.67 7.16 11.27
N ILE A 95 -4.88 6.60 10.09
CA ILE A 95 -5.66 5.38 9.90
C ILE A 95 -4.69 4.25 9.58
N ILE A 96 -4.52 3.31 10.50
CA ILE A 96 -3.79 2.06 10.27
C ILE A 96 -4.74 1.12 9.54
N SER A 97 -4.41 0.79 8.29
CA SER A 97 -5.18 -0.15 7.48
C SER A 97 -4.49 -1.51 7.45
N ILE A 98 -5.24 -2.56 7.80
CA ILE A 98 -4.76 -3.94 7.86
C ILE A 98 -5.50 -4.76 6.81
N HIS A 99 -4.75 -5.46 5.94
CA HIS A 99 -5.35 -6.27 4.88
C HIS A 99 -5.96 -7.57 5.42
N GLY A 100 -6.86 -8.16 4.64
CA GLY A 100 -7.37 -9.51 4.88
C GLY A 100 -6.37 -10.59 4.46
N GLY A 101 -6.75 -11.83 4.67
CA GLY A 101 -5.94 -12.99 4.28
C GLY A 101 -5.82 -13.99 5.42
N PRO A 102 -4.72 -14.06 6.24
CA PRO A 102 -3.55 -13.16 6.36
C PRO A 102 -2.58 -13.19 5.18
N GLU A 103 -2.56 -14.28 4.40
CA GLU A 103 -1.63 -14.49 3.29
C GLU A 103 -1.95 -13.59 2.09
N SER A 104 -2.01 -12.28 2.32
CA SER A 104 -2.14 -11.22 1.32
C SER A 104 -1.08 -10.15 1.57
N GLN A 105 -1.11 -9.04 0.84
CA GLN A 105 -0.24 -7.90 1.11
C GLN A 105 -0.86 -6.60 0.57
N PHE A 106 -0.54 -5.49 1.19
CA PHE A 106 -0.68 -4.19 0.55
C PHE A 106 0.43 -3.96 -0.46
N ARG A 107 0.04 -3.37 -1.59
CA ARG A 107 0.92 -2.89 -2.67
C ARG A 107 0.49 -1.46 -3.01
N PRO A 108 1.35 -0.66 -3.65
CA PRO A 108 1.06 0.74 -3.94
C PRO A 108 0.08 0.88 -5.12
N GLY A 109 -1.09 0.26 -5.03
CA GLY A 109 -2.19 0.37 -5.98
C GLY A 109 -3.18 1.48 -5.64
N PHE A 110 -4.11 1.75 -6.54
CA PHE A 110 -5.18 2.71 -6.34
C PHE A 110 -6.16 2.22 -5.27
N SER A 111 -6.55 3.15 -4.40
CA SER A 111 -7.64 2.99 -3.46
C SER A 111 -8.38 4.31 -3.34
N SER A 112 -9.60 4.37 -3.87
CA SER A 112 -10.47 5.55 -3.76
C SER A 112 -10.74 5.93 -2.30
N ARG A 113 -10.87 4.93 -1.42
CA ARG A 113 -11.06 5.12 0.01
C ARG A 113 -9.84 5.79 0.65
N PHE A 114 -8.63 5.36 0.32
CA PHE A 114 -7.42 5.99 0.84
C PHE A 114 -7.32 7.43 0.37
N GLN A 115 -7.54 7.67 -0.93
CA GLN A 115 -7.52 9.03 -1.48
C GLN A 115 -8.58 9.94 -0.81
N TYR A 116 -9.78 9.42 -0.51
CA TYR A 116 -10.80 10.14 0.23
C TYR A 116 -10.34 10.49 1.66
N TRP A 117 -9.83 9.52 2.42
CA TRP A 117 -9.36 9.76 3.78
C TRP A 117 -8.22 10.78 3.83
N ILE A 118 -7.34 10.76 2.83
CA ILE A 118 -6.19 11.64 2.76
C ILE A 118 -6.62 13.05 2.35
N ASN A 119 -7.31 13.17 1.22
CA ASN A 119 -7.58 14.47 0.60
C ASN A 119 -8.74 15.19 1.29
N GLU A 120 -9.82 14.49 1.64
CA GLU A 120 -11.00 15.10 2.25
C GLU A 120 -10.86 15.18 3.77
N LEU A 121 -10.53 14.09 4.45
CA LEU A 121 -10.46 14.07 5.91
C LEU A 121 -9.11 14.55 6.46
N GLY A 122 -8.07 14.61 5.66
CA GLY A 122 -6.72 15.02 6.09
C GLY A 122 -6.02 14.01 6.98
N CYS A 123 -6.43 12.74 6.91
CA CYS A 123 -5.80 11.66 7.65
C CYS A 123 -4.59 11.11 6.89
N ALA A 124 -3.52 10.81 7.58
CA ALA A 124 -2.50 9.92 7.07
C ALA A 124 -3.04 8.48 7.05
N VAL A 125 -2.63 7.67 6.07
CA VAL A 125 -2.99 6.26 5.99
C VAL A 125 -1.73 5.42 6.02
N LEU A 126 -1.65 4.49 6.96
CA LEU A 126 -0.58 3.50 7.07
C LEU A 126 -1.13 2.12 6.72
N ALA A 127 -0.84 1.64 5.51
CA ALA A 127 -1.24 0.32 5.03
C ALA A 127 -0.15 -0.70 5.37
N THR A 128 -0.38 -1.54 6.38
CA THR A 128 0.64 -2.39 7.01
C THR A 128 0.78 -3.76 6.35
N ASN A 129 2.01 -4.25 6.23
CA ASN A 129 2.36 -5.63 5.89
C ASN A 129 3.04 -6.25 7.11
N VAL A 130 2.23 -6.74 8.05
CA VAL A 130 2.67 -7.45 9.25
C VAL A 130 3.22 -8.83 8.90
N ARG A 131 3.89 -9.52 9.84
CA ARG A 131 4.26 -10.93 9.66
C ARG A 131 3.05 -11.76 9.25
N GLY A 132 3.24 -12.79 8.44
CA GLY A 132 2.15 -13.55 7.80
C GLY A 132 1.74 -13.00 6.43
N SER A 133 2.12 -11.76 6.08
CA SER A 133 1.83 -11.20 4.76
C SER A 133 2.57 -11.96 3.65
N ALA A 134 1.93 -12.10 2.49
CA ALA A 134 2.50 -12.72 1.30
C ALA A 134 3.51 -11.80 0.60
N GLY A 135 4.35 -12.37 -0.29
CA GLY A 135 5.31 -11.61 -1.09
C GLY A 135 6.69 -11.43 -0.43
N PHE A 136 6.85 -11.84 0.83
CA PHE A 136 8.10 -11.75 1.59
C PHE A 136 8.78 -13.13 1.79
N GLY A 137 8.30 -14.15 1.08
CA GLY A 137 8.81 -15.51 1.12
C GLY A 137 8.06 -16.43 2.09
N LYS A 138 8.24 -17.75 1.92
CA LYS A 138 7.51 -18.80 2.67
C LYS A 138 7.75 -18.72 4.19
N THR A 139 8.94 -18.36 4.61
CA THR A 139 9.27 -18.22 6.03
C THR A 139 8.44 -17.10 6.67
N PHE A 140 8.39 -15.94 6.03
CA PHE A 140 7.64 -14.80 6.53
C PHE A 140 6.14 -15.08 6.62
N VAL A 141 5.55 -15.72 5.60
CA VAL A 141 4.13 -16.12 5.57
C VAL A 141 3.74 -17.03 6.74
N LYS A 142 4.66 -17.88 7.22
CA LYS A 142 4.38 -18.83 8.31
C LYS A 142 4.55 -18.24 9.71
N LEU A 143 5.05 -17.02 9.85
CA LEU A 143 5.41 -16.44 11.15
C LEU A 143 4.21 -16.14 12.07
N ASP A 144 3.00 -16.09 11.51
CA ASP A 144 1.77 -15.85 12.28
C ASP A 144 0.83 -17.07 12.30
N ASN A 145 1.26 -18.23 11.82
CA ASN A 145 0.40 -19.41 11.75
C ASN A 145 0.10 -20.02 13.13
N GLY A 146 -1.12 -20.51 13.28
CA GLY A 146 -1.58 -21.22 14.49
C GLY A 146 -1.45 -20.35 15.74
N PHE A 147 -0.75 -20.84 16.75
CA PHE A 147 -0.51 -20.14 18.03
C PHE A 147 0.33 -18.87 17.91
N ASN A 148 0.95 -18.62 16.75
CA ASN A 148 1.71 -17.41 16.53
C ASN A 148 0.86 -16.22 16.05
N ARG A 149 -0.46 -16.41 15.92
CA ARG A 149 -1.39 -15.40 15.38
C ARG A 149 -1.30 -14.05 16.10
N GLU A 150 -1.14 -14.05 17.41
CA GLU A 150 -1.00 -12.82 18.20
C GLU A 150 0.30 -12.04 17.95
N LYS A 151 1.32 -12.69 17.36
CA LYS A 151 2.57 -12.01 17.03
C LYS A 151 2.38 -10.93 15.97
N SER A 152 1.43 -11.10 15.06
CA SER A 152 1.08 -10.07 14.06
C SER A 152 0.35 -8.89 14.69
N VAL A 153 -0.38 -9.08 15.78
CA VAL A 153 -0.98 -7.96 16.55
C VAL A 153 0.12 -7.11 17.18
N LYS A 154 1.16 -7.74 17.73
CA LYS A 154 2.33 -7.02 18.30
C LYS A 154 3.10 -6.22 17.23
N ASP A 155 3.05 -6.62 15.96
CA ASP A 155 3.59 -5.82 14.86
C ASP A 155 2.85 -4.48 14.71
N ILE A 156 1.55 -4.44 15.00
CA ILE A 156 0.80 -3.17 15.03
C ILE A 156 1.33 -2.26 16.14
N GLY A 157 1.69 -2.81 17.30
CA GLY A 157 2.35 -2.06 18.38
C GLY A 157 3.65 -1.37 17.89
N ALA A 158 4.49 -2.08 17.12
CA ALA A 158 5.70 -1.47 16.56
C ALA A 158 5.39 -0.33 15.57
N PHE A 159 4.28 -0.40 14.82
CA PHE A 159 3.83 0.73 14.00
C PHE A 159 3.32 1.91 14.85
N LEU A 160 2.68 1.66 16.00
CA LEU A 160 2.30 2.72 16.95
C LEU A 160 3.55 3.47 17.45
N ASP A 161 4.61 2.74 17.81
CA ASP A 161 5.90 3.32 18.23
C ASP A 161 6.55 4.16 17.12
N MET A 162 6.39 3.75 15.85
CA MET A 162 6.84 4.53 14.70
C MET A 162 6.03 5.82 14.55
N ILE A 163 4.71 5.73 14.69
CA ILE A 163 3.80 6.88 14.58
C ILE A 163 4.14 7.92 15.66
N ASP A 164 4.41 7.49 16.89
CA ASP A 164 4.76 8.39 18.00
C ASP A 164 6.07 9.15 17.77
N LYS A 165 6.99 8.57 17.02
CA LYS A 165 8.29 9.16 16.68
C LYS A 165 8.29 10.05 15.45
N ASP A 166 7.23 9.98 14.61
CA ASP A 166 7.12 10.78 13.39
C ASP A 166 6.31 12.05 13.65
N ASN A 167 6.98 13.20 13.68
CA ASN A 167 6.37 14.49 13.96
C ASN A 167 5.31 14.96 12.94
N ARG A 168 5.17 14.25 11.81
CA ARG A 168 4.13 14.48 10.81
C ARG A 168 2.80 13.84 11.22
N LEU A 169 2.80 12.91 12.19
CA LEU A 169 1.69 12.08 12.59
C LEU A 169 1.22 12.43 14.01
N ASP A 170 -0.07 12.30 14.26
CA ASP A 170 -0.67 12.56 15.59
C ASP A 170 -0.95 11.24 16.30
N SER A 171 -0.07 10.87 17.21
CA SER A 171 -0.17 9.64 18.01
C SER A 171 -1.37 9.61 18.99
N ASN A 172 -2.05 10.75 19.20
CA ASN A 172 -3.27 10.82 20.03
C ASN A 172 -4.55 10.60 19.21
N ARG A 173 -4.45 10.54 17.87
CA ARG A 173 -5.60 10.38 16.97
C ARG A 173 -5.34 9.27 15.97
N ILE A 174 -5.40 8.02 16.45
CA ILE A 174 -5.18 6.81 15.65
C ILE A 174 -6.47 6.01 15.56
N GLY A 175 -6.86 5.65 14.34
CA GLY A 175 -7.91 4.68 14.05
C GLY A 175 -7.34 3.43 13.38
N VAL A 176 -7.92 2.27 13.65
CA VAL A 176 -7.53 1.01 13.01
C VAL A 176 -8.69 0.53 12.13
N TYR A 177 -8.37 0.14 10.90
CA TYR A 177 -9.34 -0.32 9.91
C TYR A 177 -8.89 -1.63 9.27
N GLY A 178 -9.83 -2.56 9.08
CA GLY A 178 -9.57 -3.82 8.40
C GLY A 178 -10.83 -4.63 8.17
N GLY A 179 -10.78 -5.52 7.18
CA GLY A 179 -11.84 -6.47 6.85
C GLY A 179 -11.34 -7.91 6.92
N SER A 180 -12.22 -8.89 7.16
CA SER A 180 -11.85 -10.30 7.27
C SER A 180 -10.79 -10.51 8.35
N TYR A 181 -9.63 -11.07 8.01
CA TYR A 181 -8.49 -11.16 8.92
C TYR A 181 -8.07 -9.80 9.50
N GLY A 182 -8.06 -8.74 8.67
CA GLY A 182 -7.83 -7.39 9.16
C GLY A 182 -8.86 -6.95 10.19
N GLY A 183 -10.13 -7.41 10.09
CA GLY A 183 -11.17 -7.18 11.09
C GLY A 183 -10.86 -7.88 12.44
N TYR A 184 -10.36 -9.14 12.40
CA TYR A 184 -9.82 -9.80 13.59
C TYR A 184 -8.71 -8.95 14.22
N MET A 185 -7.76 -8.48 13.41
CA MET A 185 -6.65 -7.65 13.88
C MET A 185 -7.11 -6.34 14.55
N VAL A 186 -8.17 -5.72 14.00
CA VAL A 186 -8.78 -4.51 14.60
C VAL A 186 -9.28 -4.82 16.01
N LEU A 187 -10.05 -5.90 16.18
CA LEU A 187 -10.58 -6.29 17.51
C LEU A 187 -9.46 -6.70 18.46
N ALA A 188 -8.49 -7.48 17.99
CA ALA A 188 -7.35 -7.90 18.80
C ALA A 188 -6.48 -6.71 19.26
N SER A 189 -6.28 -5.70 18.41
CA SER A 189 -5.54 -4.49 18.77
C SER A 189 -6.21 -3.63 19.88
N MET A 190 -7.48 -3.92 20.20
CA MET A 190 -8.18 -3.24 21.31
C MET A 190 -7.95 -3.93 22.66
N THR A 191 -7.39 -5.13 22.67
CA THR A 191 -7.24 -5.97 23.88
C THR A 191 -5.79 -6.28 24.25
N HIS A 192 -4.84 -5.84 23.42
CA HIS A 192 -3.39 -6.08 23.60
C HIS A 192 -2.58 -4.80 23.77
#